data_3250446a1a3a4805692a4209f3559755
#
_entry.id   3250446a1a3a4805692a4209f3559755
#
_cell.length_a   1.000
_cell.length_b   1.000
_cell.length_c   1.000
_cell.angle_alpha   90.00
_cell.angle_beta   90.00
_cell.angle_gamma   90.00
#
_symmetry.space_group_name_H-M   'P 1'
#
loop_
_entity.id
_entity.type
_entity.pdbx_description
1 polymer ?
#
loop_
_entity_poly.entity_id
_entity_poly.type
_entity_poly.pdbx_seq_one_letter_code
_entity_poly.pdbx_strand_id
1 'polypeptide(L)'
;MGQDDAATSPASLPAEAMVRELWDRQQISDVMLRFGRGLDLHDWEMYAATLTDPFEVDFFDLTGRPPAVTTPKVWAQFASACLERLVVMHQYSNFHISLHGDQADGVFYHISRHRLPNRFGDDHYTQYGWYENSFRRTADGWKISRLKHTFQWCDGNPTLIDVSDPAWQEAAAAVFGPA
;
A
#
# COMPACT_ATOMS: atom_id res chain seq x y z
N MET A 1 23.39 18.83 48.29
CA MET A 1 24.13 18.74 47.01
C MET A 1 23.19 18.12 46.01
N GLY A 2 22.42 18.96 45.33
CA GLY A 2 21.52 18.56 44.25
C GLY A 2 22.27 18.61 42.94
N GLN A 3 22.32 17.51 42.23
CA GLN A 3 22.73 17.49 40.83
C GLN A 3 21.52 17.89 40.00
N ASP A 4 21.66 19.04 39.32
CA ASP A 4 20.78 19.46 38.26
C ASP A 4 20.99 18.51 37.06
N ASP A 5 20.07 17.57 36.88
CA ASP A 5 19.92 16.85 35.59
C ASP A 5 19.31 17.85 34.61
N ALA A 6 20.18 18.58 33.92
CA ALA A 6 19.80 19.35 32.73
C ALA A 6 19.43 18.37 31.62
N ALA A 7 18.13 18.10 31.49
CA ALA A 7 17.59 17.42 30.33
C ALA A 7 18.01 18.19 29.07
N THR A 8 18.96 17.65 28.32
CA THR A 8 19.37 18.18 27.00
C THR A 8 18.14 18.14 26.09
N SER A 9 17.56 19.31 25.83
CA SER A 9 16.53 19.49 24.83
C SER A 9 17.09 18.99 23.48
N PRO A 10 16.36 18.15 22.72
CA PRO A 10 16.85 17.68 21.43
C PRO A 10 17.17 18.90 20.57
N ALA A 11 18.41 18.96 20.04
CA ALA A 11 18.84 20.04 19.19
C ALA A 11 17.86 20.18 18.01
N SER A 12 17.22 21.36 17.87
CA SER A 12 16.31 21.61 16.76
C SER A 12 17.09 21.52 15.44
N LEU A 13 16.55 20.76 14.49
CA LEU A 13 17.11 20.67 13.13
C LEU A 13 17.19 22.08 12.50
N PRO A 14 18.20 22.38 11.66
CA PRO A 14 18.21 23.58 10.84
C PRO A 14 16.94 23.69 10.01
N ALA A 15 16.44 24.90 9.77
CA ALA A 15 15.17 25.11 9.04
C ALA A 15 15.16 24.43 7.65
N GLU A 16 16.27 24.44 6.93
CA GLU A 16 16.39 23.75 5.64
C GLU A 16 16.24 22.23 5.76
N ALA A 17 16.76 21.62 6.82
CA ALA A 17 16.62 20.20 7.09
C ALA A 17 15.18 19.84 7.43
N MET A 18 14.51 20.70 8.23
CA MET A 18 13.08 20.54 8.56
C MET A 18 12.20 20.64 7.32
N VAL A 19 12.46 21.60 6.42
CA VAL A 19 11.72 21.77 5.17
C VAL A 19 11.90 20.53 4.28
N ARG A 20 13.14 20.02 4.16
CA ARG A 20 13.42 18.80 3.39
C ARG A 20 12.67 17.59 3.96
N GLU A 21 12.71 17.41 5.28
CA GLU A 21 11.99 16.31 5.93
C GLU A 21 10.48 16.40 5.72
N LEU A 22 9.88 17.59 5.86
CA LEU A 22 8.47 17.80 5.58
C LEU A 22 8.11 17.51 4.12
N TRP A 23 8.98 17.93 3.19
CA TRP A 23 8.80 17.68 1.76
C TRP A 23 8.86 16.18 1.45
N ASP A 24 9.82 15.44 2.03
CA ASP A 24 9.93 14.00 1.85
C ASP A 24 8.69 13.26 2.37
N ARG A 25 8.19 13.64 3.55
CA ARG A 25 6.94 13.09 4.10
C ARG A 25 5.75 13.37 3.20
N GLN A 26 5.66 14.58 2.63
CA GLN A 26 4.62 14.95 1.69
C GLN A 26 4.71 14.11 0.41
N GLN A 27 5.89 13.94 -0.17
CA GLN A 27 6.09 13.12 -1.36
C GLN A 27 5.70 11.66 -1.12
N ILE A 28 6.05 11.07 0.03
CA ILE A 28 5.66 9.70 0.40
C ILE A 28 4.14 9.60 0.56
N SER A 29 3.52 10.60 1.17
CA SER A 29 2.06 10.67 1.27
C SER A 29 1.40 10.71 -0.11
N ASP A 30 1.94 11.50 -1.03
CA ASP A 30 1.46 11.59 -2.42
C ASP A 30 1.62 10.27 -3.19
N VAL A 31 2.69 9.49 -2.90
CA VAL A 31 2.85 8.14 -3.45
C VAL A 31 1.70 7.24 -3.01
N MET A 32 1.35 7.23 -1.72
CA MET A 32 0.23 6.43 -1.21
C MET A 32 -1.11 6.87 -1.78
N LEU A 33 -1.33 8.17 -1.92
CA LEU A 33 -2.56 8.70 -2.52
C LEU A 33 -2.67 8.32 -4.01
N ARG A 34 -1.58 8.37 -4.77
CA ARG A 34 -1.54 7.91 -6.17
C ARG A 34 -1.73 6.40 -6.29
N PHE A 35 -1.15 5.62 -5.36
CA PHE A 35 -1.35 4.18 -5.28
C PHE A 35 -2.84 3.83 -5.17
N GLY A 36 -3.56 4.42 -4.22
CA GLY A 36 -5.01 4.22 -4.08
C GLY A 36 -5.81 4.78 -5.27
N ARG A 37 -5.41 5.94 -5.77
CA ARG A 37 -6.08 6.56 -6.92
C ARG A 37 -5.97 5.70 -8.18
N GLY A 38 -4.81 5.07 -8.42
CA GLY A 38 -4.60 4.14 -9.52
C GLY A 38 -5.54 2.94 -9.45
N LEU A 39 -5.73 2.36 -8.26
CA LEU A 39 -6.69 1.29 -8.02
C LEU A 39 -8.14 1.75 -8.29
N ASP A 40 -8.54 2.90 -7.75
CA ASP A 40 -9.91 3.42 -7.85
C ASP A 40 -10.33 3.76 -9.28
N LEU A 41 -9.37 4.14 -10.11
CA LEU A 41 -9.58 4.50 -11.52
C LEU A 41 -9.30 3.35 -12.49
N HIS A 42 -8.81 2.20 -11.98
CA HIS A 42 -8.24 1.11 -12.81
C HIS A 42 -7.12 1.63 -13.74
N ASP A 43 -6.40 2.65 -13.29
CA ASP A 43 -5.21 3.19 -13.97
C ASP A 43 -3.98 2.39 -13.51
N TRP A 44 -3.78 1.25 -14.16
CA TRP A 44 -2.72 0.31 -13.81
C TRP A 44 -1.32 0.85 -14.07
N GLU A 45 -1.19 1.82 -14.97
CA GLU A 45 0.07 2.52 -15.22
C GLU A 45 0.40 3.46 -14.04
N MET A 46 -0.55 4.30 -13.61
CA MET A 46 -0.41 5.15 -12.42
C MET A 46 -0.09 4.31 -11.18
N TYR A 47 -0.81 3.21 -11.00
CA TYR A 47 -0.60 2.28 -9.89
C TYR A 47 0.81 1.70 -9.88
N ALA A 48 1.24 1.12 -11.00
CA ALA A 48 2.56 0.52 -11.16
C ALA A 48 3.70 1.54 -10.97
N ALA A 49 3.52 2.79 -11.41
CA ALA A 49 4.51 3.86 -11.30
C ALA A 49 4.85 4.24 -9.84
N THR A 50 4.00 3.87 -8.86
CA THR A 50 4.25 4.10 -7.44
C THR A 50 5.23 3.10 -6.82
N LEU A 51 5.57 2.02 -7.53
CA LEU A 51 6.38 0.90 -7.03
C LEU A 51 7.81 0.97 -7.59
N THR A 52 8.79 0.46 -6.84
CA THR A 52 10.13 0.20 -7.42
C THR A 52 10.11 -1.05 -8.28
N ASP A 53 11.08 -1.19 -9.20
CA ASP A 53 11.26 -2.39 -10.00
C ASP A 53 12.64 -3.01 -9.70
N PRO A 54 12.72 -4.21 -9.10
CA PRO A 54 11.63 -4.96 -8.45
C PRO A 54 11.20 -4.35 -7.09
N PHE A 55 10.13 -4.91 -6.49
CA PHE A 55 9.70 -4.62 -5.11
C PHE A 55 9.24 -5.90 -4.40
N GLU A 56 9.20 -5.87 -3.08
CA GLU A 56 8.67 -6.96 -2.24
C GLU A 56 7.18 -6.74 -1.97
N VAL A 57 6.38 -7.80 -2.04
CA VAL A 57 4.96 -7.80 -1.67
C VAL A 57 4.68 -8.85 -0.59
N ASP A 58 3.95 -8.45 0.45
CA ASP A 58 3.49 -9.28 1.55
C ASP A 58 1.98 -9.07 1.76
N PHE A 59 1.20 -9.99 1.21
CA PHE A 59 -0.26 -10.02 1.31
C PHE A 59 -0.74 -11.33 1.97
N PHE A 60 0.07 -11.86 2.89
CA PHE A 60 -0.20 -13.14 3.53
C PHE A 60 -1.59 -13.21 4.15
N ASP A 61 -2.03 -12.17 4.85
CA ASP A 61 -3.33 -12.15 5.53
C ASP A 61 -4.52 -12.28 4.57
N LEU A 62 -4.37 -11.87 3.32
CA LEU A 62 -5.43 -11.97 2.30
C LEU A 62 -5.29 -13.21 1.42
N THR A 63 -4.07 -13.65 1.16
CA THR A 63 -3.80 -14.68 0.15
C THR A 63 -3.39 -16.02 0.73
N GLY A 64 -2.93 -16.03 1.99
CA GLY A 64 -2.28 -17.20 2.63
C GLY A 64 -0.94 -17.58 1.99
N ARG A 65 -0.41 -16.77 1.08
CA ARG A 65 0.85 -17.01 0.36
C ARG A 65 2.00 -16.24 0.99
N PRO A 66 3.22 -16.82 1.05
CA PRO A 66 4.37 -16.13 1.61
C PRO A 66 4.73 -14.86 0.81
N PRO A 67 5.45 -13.91 1.43
CA PRO A 67 5.97 -12.75 0.72
C PRO A 67 6.76 -13.13 -0.53
N ALA A 68 6.67 -12.30 -1.57
CA ALA A 68 7.32 -12.52 -2.86
C ALA A 68 8.00 -11.25 -3.36
N VAL A 69 8.99 -11.41 -4.25
CA VAL A 69 9.58 -10.32 -5.01
C VAL A 69 9.01 -10.37 -6.42
N THR A 70 8.48 -9.25 -6.89
CA THR A 70 7.82 -9.17 -8.19
C THR A 70 8.11 -7.84 -8.88
N THR A 71 7.58 -7.64 -10.09
CA THR A 71 7.68 -6.38 -10.83
C THR A 71 6.36 -5.60 -10.75
N PRO A 72 6.39 -4.25 -10.88
CA PRO A 72 5.18 -3.44 -10.91
C PRO A 72 4.15 -3.91 -11.96
N LYS A 73 4.62 -4.36 -13.11
CA LYS A 73 3.76 -4.85 -14.20
C LYS A 73 2.99 -6.11 -13.81
N VAL A 74 3.69 -7.12 -13.26
CA VAL A 74 3.07 -8.39 -12.84
C VAL A 74 2.10 -8.16 -11.70
N TRP A 75 2.46 -7.29 -10.74
CA TRP A 75 1.59 -6.92 -9.64
C TRP A 75 0.33 -6.16 -10.09
N ALA A 76 0.46 -5.23 -11.04
CA ALA A 76 -0.70 -4.52 -11.61
C ALA A 76 -1.65 -5.48 -12.35
N GLN A 77 -1.14 -6.51 -13.03
CA GLN A 77 -1.96 -7.57 -13.62
C GLN A 77 -2.73 -8.37 -12.57
N PHE A 78 -2.10 -8.70 -11.44
CA PHE A 78 -2.80 -9.33 -10.32
C PHE A 78 -3.88 -8.41 -9.72
N ALA A 79 -3.59 -7.13 -9.51
CA ALA A 79 -4.58 -6.17 -9.04
C ALA A 79 -5.75 -6.03 -10.02
N SER A 80 -5.49 -5.99 -11.32
CA SER A 80 -6.52 -5.99 -12.37
C SER A 80 -7.39 -7.25 -12.31
N ALA A 81 -6.81 -8.44 -12.20
CA ALA A 81 -7.57 -9.69 -12.08
C ALA A 81 -8.48 -9.69 -10.83
N CYS A 82 -8.08 -9.01 -9.75
CA CYS A 82 -8.91 -8.87 -8.55
C CYS A 82 -10.04 -7.85 -8.69
N LEU A 83 -9.80 -6.72 -9.36
CA LEU A 83 -10.59 -5.50 -9.18
C LEU A 83 -11.27 -4.96 -10.45
N GLU A 84 -10.88 -5.38 -11.65
CA GLU A 84 -11.36 -4.82 -12.92
C GLU A 84 -12.88 -4.77 -13.05
N ARG A 85 -13.57 -5.75 -12.45
CA ARG A 85 -15.03 -5.87 -12.51
C ARG A 85 -15.75 -5.08 -11.40
N LEU A 86 -15.01 -4.55 -10.44
CA LEU A 86 -15.53 -3.92 -9.24
C LEU A 86 -15.47 -2.40 -9.36
N VAL A 87 -16.42 -1.71 -8.77
CA VAL A 87 -16.24 -0.30 -8.42
C VAL A 87 -15.52 -0.29 -7.07
N VAL A 88 -14.37 0.35 -7.02
CA VAL A 88 -13.52 0.36 -5.82
C VAL A 88 -13.27 1.77 -5.32
N MET A 89 -13.05 1.90 -4.01
CA MET A 89 -12.70 3.17 -3.37
C MET A 89 -11.78 2.90 -2.17
N HIS A 90 -10.56 3.43 -2.24
CA HIS A 90 -9.56 3.35 -1.19
C HIS A 90 -9.47 4.66 -0.41
N GLN A 91 -9.50 4.57 0.91
CA GLN A 91 -9.29 5.69 1.82
C GLN A 91 -8.10 5.40 2.71
N TYR A 92 -7.17 6.35 2.82
CA TYR A 92 -6.02 6.25 3.73
C TYR A 92 -6.09 7.31 4.82
N SER A 93 -5.64 6.94 6.01
CA SER A 93 -5.60 7.82 7.19
C SER A 93 -4.46 7.43 8.13
N ASN A 94 -4.29 8.18 9.22
CA ASN A 94 -3.34 7.88 10.29
C ASN A 94 -1.91 7.64 9.76
N PHE A 95 -1.45 8.52 8.88
CA PHE A 95 -0.13 8.42 8.27
C PHE A 95 0.96 8.59 9.32
N HIS A 96 1.79 7.56 9.47
CA HIS A 96 2.99 7.60 10.30
C HIS A 96 4.18 7.22 9.42
N ILE A 97 5.09 8.17 9.18
CA ILE A 97 6.23 8.01 8.28
C ILE A 97 7.52 8.25 9.06
N SER A 98 8.48 7.35 8.94
CA SER A 98 9.82 7.45 9.52
C SER A 98 10.86 7.52 8.39
N LEU A 99 11.67 8.59 8.38
CA LEU A 99 12.68 8.83 7.34
C LEU A 99 14.05 8.33 7.78
N HIS A 100 14.78 7.67 6.88
CA HIS A 100 16.11 7.09 7.09
C HIS A 100 17.01 7.41 5.87
N GLY A 101 17.27 8.70 5.61
CA GLY A 101 18.00 9.14 4.42
C GLY A 101 17.21 8.93 3.14
N ASP A 102 17.69 8.03 2.26
CA ASP A 102 17.01 7.67 1.01
C ASP A 102 16.07 6.47 1.14
N GLN A 103 15.80 6.06 2.37
CA GLN A 103 14.82 5.05 2.73
C GLN A 103 13.81 5.65 3.71
N ALA A 104 12.61 5.06 3.74
CA ALA A 104 11.59 5.40 4.74
C ALA A 104 10.68 4.20 4.99
N ASP A 105 10.09 4.17 6.17
CA ASP A 105 9.01 3.26 6.51
C ASP A 105 7.75 4.04 6.82
N GLY A 106 6.60 3.47 6.51
CA GLY A 106 5.32 4.14 6.77
C GLY A 106 4.21 3.18 7.11
N VAL A 107 3.35 3.61 8.04
CA VAL A 107 2.07 2.95 8.36
C VAL A 107 0.94 3.85 7.87
N PHE A 108 -0.01 3.25 7.16
CA PHE A 108 -1.14 3.95 6.54
C PHE A 108 -2.40 3.12 6.75
N TYR A 109 -3.31 3.58 7.60
CA TYR A 109 -4.58 2.90 7.80
C TYR A 109 -5.42 3.03 6.54
N HIS A 110 -6.13 1.97 6.19
CA HIS A 110 -6.99 1.99 5.02
C HIS A 110 -8.38 1.42 5.28
N ILE A 111 -9.33 1.92 4.52
CA ILE A 111 -10.63 1.34 4.27
C ILE A 111 -10.75 1.17 2.76
N SER A 112 -10.87 -0.08 2.30
CA SER A 112 -11.04 -0.41 0.89
C SER A 112 -12.44 -0.94 0.64
N ARG A 113 -13.23 -0.19 -0.13
CA ARG A 113 -14.60 -0.56 -0.48
C ARG A 113 -14.65 -1.11 -1.89
N HIS A 114 -15.34 -2.23 -2.04
CA HIS A 114 -15.51 -2.93 -3.30
C HIS A 114 -17.01 -3.12 -3.54
N ARG A 115 -17.49 -2.84 -4.74
CA ARG A 115 -18.87 -2.98 -5.10
C ARG A 115 -19.02 -3.63 -6.48
N LEU A 116 -19.87 -4.68 -6.55
CA LEU A 116 -20.33 -5.29 -7.79
C LEU A 116 -21.85 -5.35 -7.76
N PRO A 117 -22.55 -4.38 -8.38
CA PRO A 117 -24.01 -4.36 -8.38
C PRO A 117 -24.59 -5.68 -8.85
N ASN A 118 -25.45 -6.29 -8.06
CA ASN A 118 -26.15 -7.52 -8.36
C ASN A 118 -27.58 -7.49 -7.82
N ARG A 119 -28.44 -8.40 -8.26
CA ARG A 119 -29.86 -8.43 -7.87
C ARG A 119 -30.15 -9.13 -6.53
N PHE A 120 -29.13 -9.65 -5.85
CA PHE A 120 -29.29 -10.40 -4.61
C PHE A 120 -29.02 -9.55 -3.36
N GLY A 121 -28.51 -8.33 -3.50
CA GLY A 121 -28.23 -7.42 -2.40
C GLY A 121 -26.86 -7.59 -1.72
N ASP A 122 -26.11 -8.64 -2.01
CA ASP A 122 -24.75 -8.89 -1.49
C ASP A 122 -23.71 -8.25 -2.42
N ASP A 123 -23.86 -6.94 -2.66
CA ASP A 123 -23.15 -6.22 -3.71
C ASP A 123 -21.94 -5.43 -3.22
N HIS A 124 -21.59 -5.52 -1.94
CA HIS A 124 -20.48 -4.77 -1.36
C HIS A 124 -19.58 -5.65 -0.50
N TYR A 125 -18.31 -5.28 -0.45
CA TYR A 125 -17.28 -5.85 0.41
C TYR A 125 -16.33 -4.75 0.87
N THR A 126 -16.13 -4.59 2.17
CA THR A 126 -15.26 -3.57 2.75
C THR A 126 -14.17 -4.24 3.57
N GLN A 127 -12.92 -3.90 3.32
CA GLN A 127 -11.77 -4.32 4.11
C GLN A 127 -11.28 -3.18 5.00
N TYR A 128 -10.84 -3.53 6.20
CA TYR A 128 -10.25 -2.63 7.19
C TYR A 128 -8.90 -3.17 7.61
N GLY A 129 -7.91 -2.29 7.65
CA GLY A 129 -6.55 -2.64 8.04
C GLY A 129 -5.59 -1.49 7.85
N TRP A 130 -4.33 -1.82 7.64
CA TRP A 130 -3.29 -0.83 7.33
C TRP A 130 -2.23 -1.45 6.43
N TYR A 131 -1.48 -0.57 5.79
CA TYR A 131 -0.25 -0.91 5.10
C TYR A 131 0.95 -0.59 5.99
N GLU A 132 1.96 -1.48 6.01
CA GLU A 132 3.28 -1.29 6.61
C GLU A 132 4.29 -1.32 5.46
N ASN A 133 4.50 -0.16 4.84
CA ASN A 133 5.29 -0.07 3.61
C ASN A 133 6.70 0.45 3.87
N SER A 134 7.67 -0.05 3.10
CA SER A 134 8.97 0.57 2.97
C SER A 134 9.07 1.34 1.65
N PHE A 135 9.79 2.45 1.68
CA PHE A 135 9.98 3.33 0.54
C PHE A 135 11.45 3.53 0.26
N ARG A 136 11.77 3.80 -1.00
CA ARG A 136 13.11 4.18 -1.44
C ARG A 136 13.04 5.38 -2.36
N ARG A 137 13.98 6.32 -2.18
CA ARG A 137 14.18 7.43 -3.09
C ARG A 137 14.83 6.91 -4.37
N THR A 138 14.29 7.27 -5.52
CA THR A 138 14.79 6.94 -6.85
C THR A 138 15.07 8.23 -7.63
N ALA A 139 15.58 8.12 -8.85
CA ALA A 139 15.71 9.26 -9.74
C ALA A 139 14.37 9.94 -10.08
N ASP A 140 13.27 9.16 -10.02
CA ASP A 140 11.89 9.64 -10.29
C ASP A 140 11.13 10.04 -9.01
N GLY A 141 11.82 10.17 -7.87
CA GLY A 141 11.23 10.46 -6.56
C GLY A 141 11.04 9.22 -5.68
N TRP A 142 10.24 9.36 -4.63
CA TRP A 142 9.97 8.26 -3.72
C TRP A 142 9.06 7.22 -4.35
N LYS A 143 9.35 5.93 -4.09
CA LYS A 143 8.54 4.78 -4.53
C LYS A 143 8.46 3.74 -3.43
N ILE A 144 7.39 2.95 -3.42
CA ILE A 144 7.20 1.80 -2.52
C ILE A 144 8.18 0.70 -2.96
N SER A 145 9.07 0.28 -2.06
CA SER A 145 10.01 -0.83 -2.27
C SER A 145 9.58 -2.13 -1.59
N ARG A 146 8.72 -2.02 -0.58
CA ARG A 146 8.02 -3.15 0.05
C ARG A 146 6.58 -2.73 0.32
N LEU A 147 5.64 -3.55 -0.11
CA LEU A 147 4.21 -3.37 0.07
C LEU A 147 3.70 -4.47 0.99
N LYS A 148 3.38 -4.14 2.25
CA LYS A 148 2.79 -5.09 3.19
C LYS A 148 1.39 -4.65 3.59
N HIS A 149 0.42 -5.52 3.37
CA HIS A 149 -0.95 -5.34 3.80
C HIS A 149 -1.21 -6.12 5.09
N THR A 150 -1.73 -5.46 6.11
CA THR A 150 -2.18 -6.07 7.37
C THR A 150 -3.69 -5.97 7.45
N PHE A 151 -4.36 -7.10 7.30
CA PHE A 151 -5.81 -7.22 7.36
C PHE A 151 -6.29 -7.33 8.80
N GLN A 152 -7.38 -6.63 9.14
CA GLN A 152 -7.97 -6.69 10.47
C GLN A 152 -9.34 -7.37 10.47
N TRP A 153 -10.27 -6.87 9.68
CA TRP A 153 -11.60 -7.47 9.49
C TRP A 153 -12.23 -6.98 8.19
N CYS A 154 -13.37 -7.53 7.84
CA CYS A 154 -14.17 -7.08 6.71
C CYS A 154 -15.66 -7.09 7.03
N ASP A 155 -16.41 -6.34 6.23
CA ASP A 155 -17.86 -6.35 6.18
C ASP A 155 -18.34 -6.68 4.77
N GLY A 156 -19.53 -7.28 4.67
CA GLY A 156 -20.16 -7.60 3.38
C GLY A 156 -19.71 -8.94 2.80
N ASN A 157 -19.70 -9.03 1.49
CA ASN A 157 -19.50 -10.28 0.75
C ASN A 157 -18.06 -10.42 0.21
N PRO A 158 -17.17 -11.20 0.84
CA PRO A 158 -15.80 -11.38 0.39
C PRO A 158 -15.70 -12.14 -0.96
N THR A 159 -16.75 -12.84 -1.38
CA THR A 159 -16.76 -13.60 -2.64
C THR A 159 -16.91 -12.71 -3.88
N LEU A 160 -17.05 -11.38 -3.70
CA LEU A 160 -16.96 -10.44 -4.83
C LEU A 160 -15.58 -10.47 -5.51
N ILE A 161 -14.53 -10.80 -4.74
CA ILE A 161 -13.20 -11.14 -5.30
C ILE A 161 -13.18 -12.65 -5.45
N ASP A 162 -13.47 -13.13 -6.66
CA ASP A 162 -13.54 -14.55 -6.94
C ASP A 162 -12.16 -15.17 -7.10
N VAL A 163 -11.63 -15.72 -6.01
CA VAL A 163 -10.33 -16.40 -5.99
C VAL A 163 -10.33 -17.73 -6.76
N SER A 164 -11.49 -18.23 -7.17
CA SER A 164 -11.62 -19.43 -8.01
C SER A 164 -11.56 -19.11 -9.51
N ASP A 165 -11.64 -17.84 -9.89
CA ASP A 165 -11.51 -17.41 -11.29
C ASP A 165 -10.15 -17.82 -11.84
N PRO A 166 -10.08 -18.51 -13.00
CA PRO A 166 -8.82 -18.91 -13.64
C PRO A 166 -7.86 -17.74 -13.88
N ALA A 167 -8.36 -16.55 -14.24
CA ALA A 167 -7.53 -15.37 -14.44
C ALA A 167 -6.90 -14.89 -13.11
N TRP A 168 -7.65 -14.96 -12.00
CA TRP A 168 -7.11 -14.68 -10.68
C TRP A 168 -6.01 -15.69 -10.29
N GLN A 169 -6.25 -16.99 -10.53
CA GLN A 169 -5.29 -18.05 -10.21
C GLN A 169 -3.98 -17.92 -11.00
N GLU A 170 -4.08 -17.62 -12.29
CA GLU A 170 -2.92 -17.38 -13.16
C GLU A 170 -2.11 -16.16 -12.69
N ALA A 171 -2.79 -15.05 -12.43
CA ALA A 171 -2.15 -13.82 -11.97
C ALA A 171 -1.51 -13.98 -10.57
N ALA A 172 -2.16 -14.71 -9.65
CA ALA A 172 -1.61 -15.03 -8.34
C ALA A 172 -0.38 -15.93 -8.45
N ALA A 173 -0.40 -16.92 -9.34
CA ALA A 173 0.75 -17.80 -9.59
C ALA A 173 1.94 -17.03 -10.19
N ALA A 174 1.68 -16.02 -11.03
CA ALA A 174 2.73 -15.16 -11.58
C ALA A 174 3.45 -14.31 -10.52
N VAL A 175 2.74 -13.92 -9.45
CA VAL A 175 3.32 -13.14 -8.33
C VAL A 175 3.97 -14.04 -7.29
N PHE A 176 3.25 -15.06 -6.81
CA PHE A 176 3.60 -15.84 -5.61
C PHE A 176 4.12 -17.25 -5.91
N GLY A 177 4.15 -17.65 -7.18
CA GLY A 177 4.39 -19.04 -7.56
C GLY A 177 3.11 -19.89 -7.54
N PRO A 178 3.20 -21.14 -8.02
CA PRO A 178 2.07 -22.08 -8.01
C PRO A 178 1.62 -22.38 -6.57
N ALA A 179 0.34 -22.75 -6.42
CA ALA A 179 -0.27 -23.10 -5.14
C ALA A 179 0.22 -24.47 -4.63
#